data_0dbfc0e801795bbc0385b2cdabd63294
#
_entry.id   0dbfc0e801795bbc0385b2cdabd63294
#
_cell.length_a   1.000
_cell.length_b   1.000
_cell.length_c   1.000
_cell.angle_alpha   90.00
_cell.angle_beta   90.00
_cell.angle_gamma   90.00
#
_symmetry.space_group_name_H-M   'P 1'
#
loop_
_entity.id
_entity.type
_entity.pdbx_description
1 polymer ?
#
loop_
_entity_poly.entity_id
_entity_poly.type
_entity_poly.pdbx_seq_one_letter_code
_entity_poly.pdbx_strand_id
1 'polypeptide(L)'
;HTEKVVEIFDVRSGQGIYSLAEGLSGGNQQKAIVGREIDMNPDLLIAVQPTRGLDVGAIEYIHKRLVEQRDNGKAVLLVSLELDEIFNLSDRIVVINSGQMIDVVKTEETNEDEIGLMMAGIKRGEGR
;
A
#
# COMPACT_ATOMS: atom_id res chain seq x y z
N HIS A 1 -6.34 12.70 20.37
CA HIS A 1 -6.26 12.20 18.97
C HIS A 1 -4.97 11.40 18.74
N THR A 2 -3.80 11.99 18.96
CA THR A 2 -2.48 11.35 18.76
C THR A 2 -2.29 10.10 19.59
N GLU A 3 -2.68 10.11 20.88
CA GLU A 3 -2.60 8.94 21.77
C GLU A 3 -3.39 7.75 21.21
N LYS A 4 -4.61 8.01 20.72
CA LYS A 4 -5.45 6.99 20.10
C LYS A 4 -4.80 6.37 18.86
N VAL A 5 -4.17 7.17 18.00
CA VAL A 5 -3.46 6.68 16.82
C VAL A 5 -2.25 5.84 17.22
N VAL A 6 -1.45 6.31 18.18
CA VAL A 6 -0.27 5.57 18.67
C VAL A 6 -0.66 4.20 19.24
N GLU A 7 -1.74 4.11 20.01
CA GLU A 7 -2.22 2.88 20.63
C GLU A 7 -2.83 1.92 19.59
N ILE A 8 -3.80 2.41 18.78
CA ILE A 8 -4.53 1.57 17.81
C ILE A 8 -3.60 1.02 16.72
N PHE A 9 -2.64 1.83 16.28
CA PHE A 9 -1.73 1.46 15.20
C PHE A 9 -0.37 0.91 15.66
N ASP A 10 -0.25 0.59 16.97
CA ASP A 10 0.96 -0.02 17.55
C ASP A 10 2.25 0.72 17.16
N VAL A 11 2.22 2.05 17.24
CA VAL A 11 3.40 2.89 16.98
C VAL A 11 4.30 2.85 18.21
N ARG A 12 5.45 2.21 18.07
CA ARG A 12 6.42 2.08 19.18
C ARG A 12 7.42 3.22 19.17
N SER A 13 7.52 3.89 20.29
CA SER A 13 8.45 4.99 20.49
C SER A 13 8.96 5.03 21.93
N GLY A 14 10.17 5.54 22.11
CA GLY A 14 10.80 5.60 23.44
C GLY A 14 10.12 6.56 24.43
N GLN A 15 9.45 7.59 23.92
CA GLN A 15 8.78 8.64 24.70
C GLN A 15 7.29 8.78 24.39
N GLY A 16 6.68 7.73 23.81
CA GLY A 16 5.27 7.76 23.44
C GLY A 16 4.93 8.89 22.45
N ILE A 17 3.84 9.60 22.69
CA ILE A 17 3.37 10.70 21.81
C ILE A 17 4.31 11.91 21.73
N TYR A 18 5.28 12.01 22.65
CA TYR A 18 6.25 13.11 22.67
C TYR A 18 7.54 12.80 21.91
N SER A 19 7.65 11.60 21.32
CA SER A 19 8.80 11.25 20.46
C SER A 19 8.80 12.06 19.18
N LEU A 20 9.99 12.57 18.81
CA LEU A 20 10.16 13.18 17.49
C LEU A 20 10.02 12.09 16.41
N ALA A 21 9.33 12.39 15.32
CA ALA A 21 9.10 11.46 14.22
C ALA A 21 10.40 10.94 13.60
N GLU A 22 11.41 11.78 13.50
CA GLU A 22 12.76 11.43 13.01
C GLU A 22 13.49 10.41 13.89
N GLY A 23 13.11 10.28 15.15
CA GLY A 23 13.64 9.28 16.08
C GLY A 23 12.95 7.93 16.02
N LEU A 24 11.87 7.80 15.23
CA LEU A 24 11.16 6.53 15.04
C LEU A 24 11.82 5.68 13.95
N SER A 25 11.72 4.34 14.07
CA SER A 25 12.07 3.46 12.97
C SER A 25 11.17 3.73 11.74
N GLY A 26 11.65 3.42 10.54
CA GLY A 26 10.86 3.60 9.30
C GLY A 26 9.49 2.92 9.38
N GLY A 27 9.42 1.72 9.96
CA GLY A 27 8.16 0.99 10.18
C GLY A 27 7.21 1.73 11.12
N ASN A 28 7.71 2.29 12.21
CA ASN A 28 6.88 3.07 13.14
C ASN A 28 6.44 4.42 12.56
N GLN A 29 7.30 5.08 11.79
CA GLN A 29 6.92 6.28 11.05
C GLN A 29 5.78 5.97 10.07
N GLN A 30 5.89 4.89 9.31
CA GLN A 30 4.87 4.49 8.35
C GLN A 30 3.56 4.08 9.03
N LYS A 31 3.61 3.35 10.13
CA LYS A 31 2.44 3.04 10.96
C LYS A 31 1.72 4.30 11.44
N ALA A 32 2.48 5.32 11.88
CA ALA A 32 1.91 6.59 12.32
C ALA A 32 1.23 7.34 11.17
N ILE A 33 1.84 7.36 9.98
CA ILE A 33 1.28 8.00 8.77
C ILE A 33 -0.01 7.28 8.35
N VAL A 34 0.04 5.97 8.16
CA VAL A 34 -1.12 5.16 7.78
C VAL A 34 -2.24 5.27 8.82
N GLY A 35 -1.88 5.21 10.10
CA GLY A 35 -2.81 5.36 11.20
C GLY A 35 -3.54 6.70 11.19
N ARG A 36 -2.83 7.79 10.95
CA ARG A 36 -3.41 9.12 10.83
C ARG A 36 -4.41 9.21 9.67
N GLU A 37 -4.03 8.72 8.50
CA GLU A 37 -4.90 8.77 7.32
C GLU A 37 -6.16 7.91 7.50
N ILE A 38 -6.05 6.73 8.08
CA ILE A 38 -7.18 5.85 8.37
C ILE A 38 -8.10 6.45 9.45
N ASP A 39 -7.54 7.07 10.49
CA ASP A 39 -8.35 7.66 11.58
C ASP A 39 -9.22 8.84 11.10
N MET A 40 -8.84 9.49 10.00
CA MET A 40 -9.69 10.47 9.31
C MET A 40 -10.91 9.87 8.62
N ASN A 41 -11.00 8.54 8.58
CA ASN A 41 -12.11 7.76 8.00
C ASN A 41 -12.45 8.16 6.54
N PRO A 42 -11.48 8.20 5.63
CA PRO A 42 -11.71 8.61 4.25
C PRO A 42 -12.55 7.58 3.50
N ASP A 43 -13.31 8.02 2.50
CA ASP A 43 -14.00 7.12 1.56
C ASP A 43 -13.06 6.51 0.53
N LEU A 44 -11.99 7.23 0.18
CA LEU A 44 -10.89 6.79 -0.68
C LEU A 44 -9.55 6.97 0.05
N LEU A 45 -8.83 5.88 0.24
CA LEU A 45 -7.46 5.89 0.75
C LEU A 45 -6.48 5.68 -0.41
N ILE A 46 -5.54 6.61 -0.58
CA ILE A 46 -4.47 6.51 -1.58
C ILE A 46 -3.17 6.17 -0.86
N ALA A 47 -2.61 5.00 -1.15
CA ALA A 47 -1.36 4.50 -0.58
C ALA A 47 -0.29 4.38 -1.67
N VAL A 48 0.73 5.23 -1.59
CA VAL A 48 1.85 5.25 -2.55
C VAL A 48 3.10 4.70 -1.90
N GLN A 49 3.60 3.57 -2.41
CA GLN A 49 4.78 2.87 -1.89
C GLN A 49 4.73 2.66 -0.36
N PRO A 50 3.61 2.17 0.20
CA PRO A 50 3.36 2.21 1.64
C PRO A 50 4.32 1.33 2.45
N THR A 51 4.97 0.35 1.82
CA THR A 51 5.83 -0.63 2.50
C THR A 51 7.30 -0.57 2.08
N ARG A 52 7.65 0.40 1.22
CA ARG A 52 9.02 0.50 0.70
C ARG A 52 10.05 0.66 1.82
N GLY A 53 11.04 -0.24 1.82
CA GLY A 53 12.15 -0.19 2.77
C GLY A 53 11.83 -0.63 4.19
N LEU A 54 10.67 -1.26 4.41
CA LEU A 54 10.23 -1.75 5.72
C LEU A 54 10.59 -3.22 5.93
N ASP A 55 10.66 -3.61 7.21
CA ASP A 55 10.78 -5.01 7.60
C ASP A 55 9.46 -5.79 7.40
N VAL A 56 9.54 -7.12 7.39
CA VAL A 56 8.40 -8.01 7.13
C VAL A 56 7.23 -7.76 8.08
N GLY A 57 7.50 -7.55 9.36
CA GLY A 57 6.44 -7.33 10.36
C GLY A 57 5.68 -6.01 10.13
N ALA A 58 6.39 -4.94 9.74
CA ALA A 58 5.77 -3.67 9.40
C ALA A 58 4.97 -3.77 8.07
N ILE A 59 5.49 -4.49 7.08
CA ILE A 59 4.80 -4.76 5.81
C ILE A 59 3.48 -5.47 6.07
N GLU A 60 3.49 -6.60 6.78
CA GLU A 60 2.29 -7.37 7.11
C GLU A 60 1.25 -6.52 7.85
N TYR A 61 1.69 -5.71 8.80
CA TYR A 61 0.82 -4.81 9.55
C TYR A 61 0.10 -3.83 8.62
N ILE A 62 0.85 -3.15 7.73
CA ILE A 62 0.29 -2.16 6.80
C ILE A 62 -0.65 -2.83 5.80
N HIS A 63 -0.26 -3.96 5.23
CA HIS A 63 -1.12 -4.74 4.33
C HIS A 63 -2.46 -5.07 4.97
N LYS A 64 -2.43 -5.56 6.22
CA LYS A 64 -3.66 -5.86 6.97
C LYS A 64 -4.55 -4.63 7.13
N ARG A 65 -3.98 -3.47 7.44
CA ARG A 65 -4.75 -2.22 7.59
C ARG A 65 -5.38 -1.75 6.28
N LEU A 66 -4.68 -1.88 5.16
CA LEU A 66 -5.23 -1.54 3.84
C LEU A 66 -6.40 -2.46 3.46
N VAL A 67 -6.26 -3.77 3.68
CA VAL A 67 -7.34 -4.74 3.43
C VAL A 67 -8.55 -4.48 4.33
N GLU A 68 -8.36 -4.16 5.59
CA GLU A 68 -9.44 -3.79 6.51
C GLU A 68 -10.23 -2.57 6.01
N GLN A 69 -9.58 -1.57 5.41
CA GLN A 69 -10.29 -0.43 4.82
C GLN A 69 -11.20 -0.86 3.67
N ARG A 70 -10.73 -1.71 2.77
CA ARG A 70 -11.54 -2.31 1.70
C ARG A 70 -12.72 -3.09 2.29
N ASP A 71 -12.49 -3.95 3.27
CA ASP A 71 -13.51 -4.81 3.88
C ASP A 71 -14.57 -3.97 4.62
N ASN A 72 -14.21 -2.78 5.10
CA ASN A 72 -15.12 -1.80 5.68
C ASN A 72 -15.86 -0.94 4.63
N GLY A 73 -15.80 -1.31 3.36
CA GLY A 73 -16.52 -0.64 2.27
C GLY A 73 -15.83 0.63 1.73
N LYS A 74 -14.55 0.85 2.07
CA LYS A 74 -13.78 1.98 1.55
C LYS A 74 -13.11 1.61 0.22
N ALA A 75 -12.85 2.60 -0.62
CA ALA A 75 -12.00 2.43 -1.79
C ALA A 75 -10.53 2.59 -1.39
N VAL A 76 -9.65 1.72 -1.91
CA VAL A 76 -8.20 1.81 -1.71
C VAL A 76 -7.51 1.85 -3.07
N LEU A 77 -6.75 2.91 -3.32
CA LEU A 77 -5.86 3.00 -4.47
C LEU A 77 -4.42 2.75 -3.99
N LEU A 78 -3.89 1.58 -4.32
CA LEU A 78 -2.52 1.21 -4.03
C LEU A 78 -1.64 1.50 -5.25
N VAL A 79 -0.56 2.26 -5.04
CA VAL A 79 0.49 2.48 -6.04
C VAL A 79 1.78 1.86 -5.52
N SER A 80 2.25 0.82 -6.19
CA SER A 80 3.46 0.11 -5.79
C SER A 80 4.23 -0.40 -7.00
N LEU A 81 5.55 -0.55 -6.85
CA LEU A 81 6.44 -1.24 -7.80
C LEU A 81 6.69 -2.70 -7.40
N GLU A 82 6.24 -3.08 -6.20
CA GLU A 82 6.39 -4.43 -5.67
C GLU A 82 5.25 -5.32 -6.18
N LEU A 83 5.53 -6.23 -7.11
CA LEU A 83 4.51 -7.10 -7.69
C LEU A 83 3.83 -7.99 -6.64
N ASP A 84 4.59 -8.51 -5.69
CA ASP A 84 4.04 -9.31 -4.58
C ASP A 84 2.98 -8.53 -3.80
N GLU A 85 3.23 -7.26 -3.51
CA GLU A 85 2.28 -6.39 -2.81
C GLU A 85 1.00 -6.20 -3.64
N ILE A 86 1.16 -5.90 -4.93
CA ILE A 86 0.04 -5.70 -5.86
C ILE A 86 -0.81 -6.97 -5.96
N PHE A 87 -0.20 -8.14 -6.18
CA PHE A 87 -0.92 -9.40 -6.32
C PHE A 87 -1.61 -9.86 -5.03
N ASN A 88 -1.00 -9.60 -3.88
CA ASN A 88 -1.56 -10.00 -2.59
C ASN A 88 -2.73 -9.12 -2.12
N LEU A 89 -2.78 -7.85 -2.53
CA LEU A 89 -3.74 -6.89 -1.99
C LEU A 89 -4.82 -6.43 -2.98
N SER A 90 -4.56 -6.49 -4.29
CA SER A 90 -5.40 -5.82 -5.27
C SER A 90 -6.43 -6.75 -5.90
N ASP A 91 -7.64 -6.27 -6.08
CA ASP A 91 -8.71 -6.94 -6.85
C ASP A 91 -8.54 -6.69 -8.35
N ARG A 92 -8.04 -5.49 -8.70
CA ARG A 92 -7.77 -5.04 -10.06
C ARG A 92 -6.42 -4.35 -10.13
N ILE A 93 -5.73 -4.52 -11.24
CA ILE A 93 -4.42 -3.93 -11.50
C ILE A 93 -4.51 -3.01 -12.71
N VAL A 94 -4.03 -1.79 -12.56
CA VAL A 94 -3.82 -0.83 -13.64
C VAL A 94 -2.33 -0.72 -13.88
N VAL A 95 -1.89 -0.94 -15.12
CA VAL A 95 -0.49 -0.78 -15.48
C VAL A 95 -0.30 0.52 -16.25
N ILE A 96 0.65 1.32 -15.78
CA ILE A 96 1.02 2.60 -16.38
C ILE A 96 2.47 2.54 -16.84
N ASN A 97 2.73 2.93 -18.07
CA ASN A 97 4.07 3.11 -18.61
C ASN A 97 4.16 4.41 -19.39
N SER A 98 5.19 5.20 -19.17
CA SER A 98 5.47 6.47 -19.88
C SER A 98 4.26 7.41 -19.95
N GLY A 99 3.50 7.52 -18.88
CA GLY A 99 2.33 8.38 -18.78
C GLY A 99 1.07 7.84 -19.50
N GLN A 100 1.12 6.60 -19.97
CA GLN A 100 -0.01 5.94 -20.62
C GLN A 100 -0.51 4.76 -19.79
N MET A 101 -1.83 4.61 -19.72
CA MET A 101 -2.47 3.41 -19.19
C MET A 101 -2.35 2.30 -20.22
N ILE A 102 -1.61 1.25 -19.90
CA ILE A 102 -1.39 0.11 -20.79
C ILE A 102 -2.59 -0.82 -20.79
N ASP A 103 -3.04 -1.21 -19.61
CA ASP A 103 -4.23 -2.05 -19.45
C ASP A 103 -4.79 -1.95 -18.02
N VAL A 104 -6.04 -2.45 -17.86
CA VAL A 104 -6.72 -2.64 -16.59
C VAL A 104 -7.21 -4.08 -16.53
N VAL A 105 -6.65 -4.87 -15.62
CA VAL A 105 -6.93 -6.31 -15.53
C VAL A 105 -7.41 -6.70 -14.13
N LYS A 106 -8.17 -7.80 -14.03
CA LYS A 106 -8.43 -8.42 -12.74
C LYS A 106 -7.21 -9.22 -12.31
N THR A 107 -6.88 -9.15 -11.02
CA THR A 107 -5.71 -9.86 -10.47
C THR A 107 -5.78 -11.36 -10.72
N GLU A 108 -6.96 -11.96 -10.61
CA GLU A 108 -7.20 -13.39 -10.86
C GLU A 108 -7.08 -13.82 -12.33
N GLU A 109 -7.06 -12.87 -13.27
CA GLU A 109 -7.01 -13.11 -14.72
C GLU A 109 -5.62 -12.85 -15.33
N THR A 110 -4.61 -12.57 -14.53
CA THR A 110 -3.26 -12.22 -14.96
C THR A 110 -2.20 -12.87 -14.06
N ASN A 111 -0.94 -12.68 -14.41
CA ASN A 111 0.22 -13.16 -13.66
C ASN A 111 1.37 -12.13 -13.70
N GLU A 112 2.41 -12.37 -12.91
CA GLU A 112 3.56 -11.47 -12.79
C GLU A 112 4.28 -11.24 -14.12
N ASP A 113 4.41 -12.28 -14.97
CA ASP A 113 5.09 -12.17 -16.27
C ASP A 113 4.32 -11.22 -17.21
N GLU A 114 3.00 -11.36 -17.28
CA GLU A 114 2.15 -10.45 -18.07
C GLU A 114 2.24 -9.00 -17.56
N ILE A 115 2.14 -8.81 -16.25
CA ILE A 115 2.27 -7.47 -15.64
C ILE A 115 3.66 -6.89 -15.91
N GLY A 116 4.71 -7.70 -15.77
CA GLY A 116 6.08 -7.28 -16.07
C GLY A 116 6.25 -6.80 -17.52
N LEU A 117 5.69 -7.51 -18.49
CA LEU A 117 5.69 -7.11 -19.90
C LEU A 117 4.91 -5.79 -20.12
N MET A 118 3.75 -5.65 -19.51
CA MET A 118 2.97 -4.41 -19.59
C MET A 118 3.70 -3.23 -18.93
N MET A 119 4.42 -3.45 -17.84
CA MET A 119 5.27 -2.42 -17.22
C MET A 119 6.41 -1.97 -18.16
N ALA A 120 6.88 -2.84 -19.05
CA ALA A 120 7.82 -2.50 -20.13
C ALA A 120 7.17 -1.86 -21.36
N GLY A 121 5.86 -1.62 -21.32
CA GLY A 121 5.11 -1.00 -22.42
C GLY A 121 4.56 -1.97 -23.47
N ILE A 122 4.67 -3.28 -23.24
CA ILE A 122 4.15 -4.31 -24.16
C ILE A 122 2.70 -4.61 -23.77
N LYS A 123 1.77 -4.37 -24.68
CA LYS A 123 0.35 -4.64 -24.45
C LYS A 123 0.05 -6.13 -24.38
N ARG A 124 -1.01 -6.48 -23.66
CA ARG A 124 -1.48 -7.87 -23.54
C ARG A 124 -1.74 -8.46 -24.94
N GLY A 125 -1.12 -9.59 -25.23
CA GLY A 125 -1.22 -10.29 -26.52
C GLY A 125 -0.22 -9.87 -27.60
N GLU A 126 0.56 -8.80 -27.41
CA GLU A 126 1.58 -8.34 -28.39
C GLU A 126 2.93 -9.08 -28.25
N GLY A 127 3.16 -9.75 -27.13
CA GLY A 127 4.43 -10.47 -26.82
C GLY A 127 4.44 -11.94 -27.21
N ARG A 128 3.53 -12.41 -28.04
CA ARG A 128 3.43 -13.81 -28.48
C ARG A 128 3.90 -14.01 -29.90
#